data_1d51e11b1480383791f395a5ec97d308
#
_entry.id   1d51e11b1480383791f395a5ec97d308
#
_cell.length_a   1.000
_cell.length_b   1.000
_cell.length_c   1.000
_cell.angle_alpha   90.00
_cell.angle_beta   90.00
_cell.angle_gamma   90.00
#
_symmetry.space_group_name_H-M   'P 1'
#
loop_
_entity.id
_entity.type
_entity.pdbx_description
1 polymer ?
#
loop_
_entity_poly.entity_id
_entity_poly.type
_entity_poly.pdbx_seq_one_letter_code
_entity_poly.pdbx_strand_id
1 'polypeptide(L)'
;MGKYQVVRKHEIHCGHRVYQHESKCRNLHGHSYVFHLKCSSENLDSLGRVIDFSVIKELLCKWLDDNWDHKMILWDQDPLFTELLKLDSSVVSIPYNPTAENLARYLVETVGPQLFARLPITLSEVTLEETSKCSASYAISN
;
A
#
# COMPACT_ATOMS: atom_id res chain seq x y z
N MET A 1 14.05 20.89 -11.99
CA MET A 1 13.09 20.56 -13.06
C MET A 1 11.81 20.06 -12.46
N GLY A 2 10.69 20.41 -13.06
CA GLY A 2 9.39 20.04 -12.55
C GLY A 2 9.00 18.60 -12.88
N LYS A 3 8.06 18.07 -12.09
CA LYS A 3 7.44 16.79 -12.35
C LYS A 3 5.94 16.95 -12.35
N TYR A 4 5.29 16.13 -13.15
CA TYR A 4 3.84 16.01 -13.11
C TYR A 4 3.47 14.89 -12.14
N GLN A 5 2.39 15.10 -11.41
CA GLN A 5 1.91 14.12 -10.43
C GLN A 5 0.41 13.94 -10.59
N VAL A 6 -0.04 12.70 -10.49
CA VAL A 6 -1.46 12.36 -10.43
C VAL A 6 -1.69 11.50 -9.20
N VAL A 7 -2.89 11.57 -8.64
CA VAL A 7 -3.26 10.81 -7.44
C VAL A 7 -4.54 10.03 -7.72
N ARG A 8 -4.51 8.72 -7.46
CA ARG A 8 -5.70 7.87 -7.44
C ARG A 8 -5.97 7.42 -6.03
N LYS A 9 -7.21 7.56 -5.58
CA LYS A 9 -7.65 7.02 -4.29
C LYS A 9 -8.21 5.61 -4.48
N HIS A 10 -7.97 4.76 -3.48
CA HIS A 10 -8.56 3.41 -3.46
C HIS A 10 -8.79 2.98 -2.02
N GLU A 11 -9.94 2.40 -1.76
CA GLU A 11 -10.29 1.93 -0.42
C GLU A 11 -10.37 0.41 -0.40
N ILE A 12 -9.79 -0.18 0.63
CA ILE A 12 -9.91 -1.61 0.92
C ILE A 12 -10.16 -1.79 2.42
N HIS A 13 -10.59 -2.99 2.78
CA HIS A 13 -10.84 -3.36 4.16
C HIS A 13 -9.94 -4.54 4.49
N CYS A 14 -9.02 -4.35 5.42
CA CYS A 14 -8.12 -5.43 5.81
C CYS A 14 -7.77 -5.32 7.28
N GLY A 15 -7.15 -6.37 7.79
CA GLY A 15 -6.78 -6.44 9.19
C GLY A 15 -5.26 -6.46 9.37
N HIS A 16 -4.85 -6.17 10.58
CA HIS A 16 -3.46 -6.25 10.98
C HIS A 16 -3.35 -6.32 12.49
N ARG A 17 -2.15 -6.54 12.98
CA ARG A 17 -1.75 -6.16 14.33
C ARG A 17 -0.33 -5.63 14.27
N VAL A 18 -0.01 -4.75 15.23
CA VAL A 18 1.36 -4.25 15.39
C VAL A 18 1.99 -5.04 16.52
N TYR A 19 2.85 -5.99 16.17
CA TYR A 19 3.49 -6.90 17.12
C TYR A 19 4.32 -6.09 18.13
N GLN A 20 4.14 -6.40 19.41
CA GLN A 20 4.78 -5.71 20.53
C GLN A 20 4.32 -4.26 20.75
N HIS A 21 3.20 -3.86 20.17
CA HIS A 21 2.62 -2.55 20.46
C HIS A 21 2.22 -2.48 21.94
N GLU A 22 2.40 -1.33 22.54
CA GLU A 22 2.14 -1.10 23.98
C GLU A 22 0.65 -1.05 24.34
N SER A 23 -0.26 -0.96 23.37
CA SER A 23 -1.70 -0.83 23.60
C SER A 23 -2.51 -1.71 22.65
N LYS A 24 -3.70 -1.24 22.29
CA LYS A 24 -4.72 -2.01 21.55
C LYS A 24 -4.25 -2.53 20.19
N CYS A 25 -3.34 -1.83 19.53
CA CYS A 25 -2.89 -2.21 18.19
C CYS A 25 -2.12 -3.53 18.15
N ARG A 26 -1.74 -4.06 19.34
CA ARG A 26 -1.17 -5.42 19.42
C ARG A 26 -2.21 -6.51 19.21
N ASN A 27 -3.48 -6.15 19.26
CA ASN A 27 -4.58 -7.10 19.04
C ASN A 27 -4.91 -7.15 17.55
N LEU A 28 -5.45 -8.28 17.11
CA LEU A 28 -5.96 -8.40 15.74
C LEU A 28 -7.15 -7.48 15.58
N HIS A 29 -7.11 -6.63 14.55
CA HIS A 29 -8.19 -5.69 14.26
C HIS A 29 -8.12 -5.28 12.80
N GLY A 30 -9.09 -4.51 12.34
CA GLY A 30 -9.16 -4.07 10.96
C GLY A 30 -9.57 -2.62 10.83
N HIS A 31 -9.34 -2.10 9.65
CA HIS A 31 -9.68 -0.73 9.26
C HIS A 31 -10.22 -0.70 7.84
N SER A 32 -10.93 0.37 7.52
CA SER A 32 -11.21 0.76 6.14
C SER A 32 -10.07 1.67 5.70
N TYR A 33 -9.08 1.10 5.04
CA TYR A 33 -7.90 1.85 4.61
C TYR A 33 -8.19 2.60 3.32
N VAL A 34 -7.86 3.89 3.28
CA VAL A 34 -7.93 4.69 2.06
C VAL A 34 -6.50 5.00 1.62
N PHE A 35 -6.15 4.51 0.44
CA PHE A 35 -4.83 4.71 -0.16
C PHE A 35 -4.90 5.87 -1.15
N HIS A 36 -3.98 6.81 -1.02
CA HIS A 36 -3.76 7.87 -1.99
C HIS A 36 -2.49 7.52 -2.75
N LEU A 37 -2.64 7.06 -3.97
CA LEU A 37 -1.56 6.53 -4.79
C LEU A 37 -1.06 7.64 -5.71
N LYS A 38 0.09 8.23 -5.39
CA LYS A 38 0.66 9.33 -6.16
C LYS A 38 1.69 8.80 -7.15
N CYS A 39 1.41 8.99 -8.42
CA CYS A 39 2.31 8.61 -9.51
C CYS A 39 2.87 9.86 -10.16
N SER A 40 4.15 9.82 -10.52
CA SER A 40 4.85 10.97 -11.07
C SER A 40 5.61 10.62 -12.33
N SER A 41 5.83 11.63 -13.18
CA SER A 41 6.65 11.53 -14.37
C SER A 41 7.21 12.92 -14.72
N GLU A 42 8.38 12.94 -15.32
CA GLU A 42 8.96 14.19 -15.84
C GLU A 42 8.31 14.60 -17.16
N ASN A 43 7.70 13.67 -17.87
CA ASN A 43 7.12 13.88 -19.19
C ASN A 43 5.66 13.43 -19.21
N LEU A 44 4.90 14.05 -20.09
CA LEU A 44 3.52 13.63 -20.39
C LEU A 44 3.50 12.77 -21.65
N ASP A 45 2.45 11.95 -21.79
CA ASP A 45 2.23 11.20 -23.00
C ASP A 45 1.70 12.11 -24.13
N SER A 46 1.42 11.54 -25.30
CA SER A 46 0.98 12.31 -26.45
C SER A 46 -0.36 13.04 -26.27
N LEU A 47 -1.14 12.62 -25.27
CA LEU A 47 -2.42 13.26 -24.94
C LEU A 47 -2.30 14.26 -23.79
N GLY A 48 -1.11 14.44 -23.22
CA GLY A 48 -0.90 15.35 -22.10
C GLY A 48 -1.16 14.75 -20.73
N ARG A 49 -1.01 13.42 -20.56
CA ARG A 49 -1.24 12.73 -19.31
C ARG A 49 0.06 12.17 -18.74
N VAL A 50 0.13 12.10 -17.40
CA VAL A 50 1.17 11.27 -16.75
C VAL A 50 0.96 9.82 -17.15
N ILE A 51 -0.26 9.34 -16.99
CA ILE A 51 -0.74 8.06 -17.49
C ILE A 51 -2.27 8.07 -17.38
N ASP A 52 -2.93 7.23 -18.16
CA ASP A 52 -4.37 7.04 -18.00
C ASP A 52 -4.66 6.47 -16.59
N PHE A 53 -5.63 7.07 -15.89
CA PHE A 53 -6.01 6.59 -14.55
C PHE A 53 -6.46 5.13 -14.53
N SER A 54 -6.98 4.62 -15.66
CA SER A 54 -7.35 3.20 -15.76
C SER A 54 -6.16 2.27 -15.59
N VAL A 55 -4.96 2.68 -15.98
CA VAL A 55 -3.74 1.88 -15.80
C VAL A 55 -3.41 1.75 -14.31
N ILE A 56 -3.53 2.85 -13.55
CA ILE A 56 -3.32 2.80 -12.11
C ILE A 56 -4.35 1.87 -11.47
N LYS A 57 -5.60 1.96 -11.90
CA LYS A 57 -6.68 1.10 -11.41
C LYS A 57 -6.36 -0.37 -11.67
N GLU A 58 -6.01 -0.71 -12.90
CA GLU A 58 -5.78 -2.10 -13.31
C GLU A 58 -4.52 -2.72 -12.73
N LEU A 59 -3.54 -1.90 -12.38
CA LEU A 59 -2.29 -2.39 -11.79
C LEU A 59 -2.31 -2.28 -10.28
N LEU A 60 -2.35 -1.07 -9.72
CA LEU A 60 -2.22 -0.86 -8.28
C LEU A 60 -3.50 -1.18 -7.52
N CYS A 61 -4.65 -0.68 -7.97
CA CYS A 61 -5.89 -0.93 -7.25
C CYS A 61 -6.25 -2.41 -7.31
N LYS A 62 -6.03 -3.05 -8.45
CA LYS A 62 -6.25 -4.50 -8.57
C LYS A 62 -5.27 -5.27 -7.69
N TRP A 63 -4.01 -4.83 -7.60
CA TRP A 63 -3.05 -5.48 -6.71
C TRP A 63 -3.53 -5.43 -5.25
N LEU A 64 -4.02 -4.28 -4.81
CA LEU A 64 -4.56 -4.12 -3.46
C LEU A 64 -5.77 -5.03 -3.23
N ASP A 65 -6.68 -5.09 -4.21
CA ASP A 65 -7.86 -5.95 -4.11
C ASP A 65 -7.49 -7.43 -4.04
N ASP A 66 -6.49 -7.84 -4.82
CA ASP A 66 -6.10 -9.26 -4.92
C ASP A 66 -5.22 -9.71 -3.76
N ASN A 67 -4.41 -8.82 -3.19
CA ASN A 67 -3.37 -9.19 -2.24
C ASN A 67 -3.66 -8.80 -0.79
N TRP A 68 -4.37 -7.70 -0.55
CA TRP A 68 -4.58 -7.19 0.81
C TRP A 68 -6.04 -7.07 1.22
N ASP A 69 -6.94 -6.84 0.28
CA ASP A 69 -8.35 -6.63 0.62
C ASP A 69 -8.96 -7.88 1.26
N HIS A 70 -9.61 -7.70 2.40
CA HIS A 70 -10.22 -8.77 3.19
C HIS A 70 -9.21 -9.81 3.68
N LYS A 71 -7.95 -9.41 3.87
CA LYS A 71 -6.92 -10.29 4.41
C LYS A 71 -6.33 -9.72 5.68
N MET A 72 -5.76 -10.59 6.50
CA MET A 72 -5.00 -10.21 7.68
C MET A 72 -3.53 -10.09 7.29
N ILE A 73 -2.93 -8.91 7.55
CA ILE A 73 -1.54 -8.62 7.23
C ILE A 73 -0.74 -8.61 8.52
N LEU A 74 0.32 -9.40 8.56
CA LEU A 74 1.21 -9.49 9.72
C LEU A 74 2.66 -9.29 9.30
N TRP A 75 3.51 -8.95 10.26
CA TRP A 75 4.95 -8.97 10.07
C TRP A 75 5.39 -10.43 9.92
N ASP A 76 6.30 -10.74 9.01
CA ASP A 76 6.76 -12.12 8.81
C ASP A 76 7.51 -12.68 10.02
N GLN A 77 7.99 -11.82 10.93
CA GLN A 77 8.63 -12.20 12.20
C GLN A 77 7.65 -12.24 13.37
N ASP A 78 6.37 -11.94 13.14
CA ASP A 78 5.34 -12.05 14.18
C ASP A 78 5.08 -13.53 14.43
N PRO A 79 5.22 -14.01 15.67
CA PRO A 79 4.99 -15.43 15.95
C PRO A 79 3.56 -15.89 15.66
N LEU A 80 2.61 -14.94 15.61
CA LEU A 80 1.23 -15.28 15.28
C LEU A 80 1.04 -15.60 13.80
N PHE A 81 1.95 -15.17 12.93
CA PHE A 81 1.80 -15.35 11.49
C PHE A 81 1.68 -16.83 11.10
N THR A 82 2.61 -17.66 11.55
CA THR A 82 2.59 -19.08 11.21
C THR A 82 1.37 -19.80 11.81
N GLU A 83 0.93 -19.37 12.99
CA GLU A 83 -0.24 -19.97 13.64
C GLU A 83 -1.53 -19.62 12.90
N LEU A 84 -1.71 -18.36 12.54
CA LEU A 84 -2.90 -17.94 11.78
C LEU A 84 -2.91 -18.52 10.37
N LEU A 85 -1.75 -18.65 9.73
CA LEU A 85 -1.66 -19.23 8.39
C LEU A 85 -2.15 -20.66 8.34
N LYS A 86 -1.99 -21.41 9.44
CA LYS A 86 -2.53 -22.79 9.55
C LYS A 86 -4.06 -22.80 9.59
N LEU A 87 -4.66 -21.75 10.13
CA LEU A 87 -6.11 -21.64 10.26
C LEU A 87 -6.76 -20.99 9.05
N ASP A 88 -6.07 -20.07 8.41
CA ASP A 88 -6.58 -19.30 7.27
C ASP A 88 -5.43 -19.02 6.31
N SER A 89 -5.44 -19.71 5.16
CA SER A 89 -4.38 -19.58 4.16
C SER A 89 -4.35 -18.22 3.46
N SER A 90 -5.36 -17.38 3.65
CA SER A 90 -5.39 -16.04 3.07
C SER A 90 -4.54 -15.02 3.83
N VAL A 91 -4.06 -15.37 5.03
CA VAL A 91 -3.18 -14.50 5.82
C VAL A 91 -1.90 -14.21 5.04
N VAL A 92 -1.50 -12.96 5.01
CA VAL A 92 -0.31 -12.52 4.27
C VAL A 92 0.67 -11.82 5.20
N SER A 93 1.92 -11.70 4.76
CA SER A 93 2.95 -11.03 5.55
C SER A 93 3.70 -9.99 4.73
N ILE A 94 4.29 -9.04 5.44
CA ILE A 94 5.27 -8.10 4.90
C ILE A 94 6.53 -8.18 5.78
N PRO A 95 7.68 -7.68 5.31
CA PRO A 95 8.95 -7.87 6.02
C PRO A 95 9.18 -6.91 7.19
N TYR A 96 8.13 -6.28 7.70
CA TYR A 96 8.17 -5.41 8.89
C TYR A 96 6.76 -5.32 9.50
N ASN A 97 6.65 -4.71 10.68
CA ASN A 97 5.33 -4.52 11.32
C ASN A 97 4.41 -3.74 10.37
N PRO A 98 3.16 -4.19 10.17
CA PRO A 98 2.24 -3.58 9.21
C PRO A 98 1.56 -2.33 9.76
N THR A 99 2.33 -1.34 10.17
CA THR A 99 1.84 0.00 10.47
C THR A 99 1.42 0.70 9.19
N ALA A 100 0.64 1.77 9.30
CA ALA A 100 0.28 2.56 8.13
C ALA A 100 1.53 3.06 7.39
N GLU A 101 2.57 3.46 8.13
CA GLU A 101 3.85 3.89 7.57
C GLU A 101 4.50 2.78 6.75
N ASN A 102 4.56 1.58 7.30
CA ASN A 102 5.20 0.45 6.64
C ASN A 102 4.39 -0.15 5.50
N LEU A 103 3.06 -0.10 5.59
CA LEU A 103 2.21 -0.48 4.47
C LEU A 103 2.43 0.47 3.28
N ALA A 104 2.48 1.77 3.54
CA ALA A 104 2.78 2.75 2.51
C ALA A 104 4.17 2.53 1.91
N ARG A 105 5.17 2.28 2.75
CA ARG A 105 6.54 1.99 2.33
C ARG A 105 6.60 0.75 1.42
N TYR A 106 5.91 -0.30 1.79
CA TYR A 106 5.92 -1.54 1.01
C TYR A 106 5.41 -1.31 -0.40
N LEU A 107 4.34 -0.51 -0.54
CA LEU A 107 3.82 -0.18 -1.87
C LEU A 107 4.82 0.61 -2.69
N VAL A 108 5.46 1.62 -2.10
CA VAL A 108 6.39 2.49 -2.83
C VAL A 108 7.69 1.77 -3.18
N GLU A 109 8.25 0.99 -2.24
CA GLU A 109 9.57 0.37 -2.43
C GLU A 109 9.51 -0.97 -3.15
N THR A 110 8.42 -1.72 -3.01
CA THR A 110 8.34 -3.09 -3.52
C THR A 110 7.31 -3.25 -4.63
N VAL A 111 6.06 -2.88 -4.36
CA VAL A 111 4.97 -3.17 -5.29
C VAL A 111 5.02 -2.25 -6.51
N GLY A 112 5.17 -0.94 -6.29
CA GLY A 112 5.21 0.04 -7.37
C GLY A 112 6.28 -0.27 -8.42
N PRO A 113 7.55 -0.48 -8.00
CA PRO A 113 8.60 -0.81 -8.96
C PRO A 113 8.34 -2.06 -9.79
N GLN A 114 7.71 -3.08 -9.19
CA GLN A 114 7.38 -4.31 -9.92
C GLN A 114 6.28 -4.05 -10.95
N LEU A 115 5.22 -3.36 -10.55
CA LEU A 115 4.06 -3.15 -11.44
C LEU A 115 4.36 -2.15 -12.55
N PHE A 116 5.22 -1.15 -12.29
CA PHE A 116 5.53 -0.08 -13.22
C PHE A 116 6.89 -0.25 -13.92
N ALA A 117 7.49 -1.44 -13.85
CA ALA A 117 8.85 -1.67 -14.35
C ALA A 117 9.01 -1.29 -15.82
N ARG A 118 7.95 -1.41 -16.63
CA ARG A 118 7.97 -1.11 -18.07
C ARG A 118 7.21 0.16 -18.45
N LEU A 119 6.85 0.95 -17.45
CA LEU A 119 6.09 2.18 -17.66
C LEU A 119 6.95 3.40 -17.31
N PRO A 120 6.72 4.53 -17.98
CA PRO A 120 7.51 5.75 -17.74
C PRO A 120 6.99 6.54 -16.54
N ILE A 121 6.51 5.87 -15.51
CA ILE A 121 5.96 6.48 -14.30
C ILE A 121 6.53 5.82 -13.06
N THR A 122 6.48 6.53 -11.96
CA THR A 122 6.93 6.06 -10.66
C THR A 122 5.80 6.23 -9.65
N LEU A 123 5.57 5.22 -8.82
CA LEU A 123 4.76 5.39 -7.61
C LEU A 123 5.65 6.13 -6.61
N SER A 124 5.49 7.45 -6.54
CA SER A 124 6.41 8.32 -5.81
C SER A 124 6.03 8.53 -4.34
N GLU A 125 4.77 8.38 -4.02
CA GLU A 125 4.29 8.55 -2.65
C GLU A 125 2.99 7.80 -2.47
N VAL A 126 2.82 7.22 -1.28
CA VAL A 126 1.55 6.66 -0.85
C VAL A 126 1.20 7.30 0.50
N THR A 127 0.00 7.88 0.57
CA THR A 127 -0.60 8.30 1.82
C THR A 127 -1.69 7.30 2.16
N LEU A 128 -1.66 6.80 3.38
CA LEU A 128 -2.60 5.78 3.85
C LEU A 128 -3.38 6.33 5.04
N GLU A 129 -4.68 6.48 4.84
CA GLU A 129 -5.59 6.80 5.94
C GLU A 129 -5.98 5.51 6.63
N GLU A 130 -5.60 5.36 7.88
CA GLU A 130 -6.00 4.22 8.71
C GLU A 130 -7.39 4.44 9.29
N THR A 131 -7.66 5.67 9.69
CA THR A 131 -8.98 6.14 10.13
C THR A 131 -9.24 7.49 9.51
N SER A 132 -10.44 8.03 9.71
CA SER A 132 -10.77 9.39 9.25
C SER A 132 -9.91 10.47 9.93
N LYS A 133 -9.22 10.13 11.02
CA LYS A 133 -8.45 11.09 11.83
C LYS A 133 -6.95 10.94 11.68
N CYS A 134 -6.46 9.79 11.20
CA CYS A 134 -5.04 9.49 11.21
C CYS A 134 -4.59 8.92 9.87
N SER A 135 -3.50 9.45 9.37
CA SER A 135 -2.87 8.97 8.15
C SER A 135 -1.36 9.00 8.28
N ALA A 136 -0.71 8.25 7.40
CA ALA A 136 0.75 8.23 7.29
C ALA A 136 1.13 8.24 5.81
N SER A 137 2.31 8.76 5.51
CA SER A 137 2.80 8.81 4.14
C SER A 137 4.22 8.26 4.08
N TYR A 138 4.54 7.66 2.94
CA TYR A 138 5.89 7.32 2.58
C TYR A 138 6.15 7.80 1.15
N ALA A 139 7.22 8.55 0.96
CA ALA A 139 7.60 9.11 -0.34
C ALA A 139 9.07 8.81 -0.63
N ILE A 140 9.39 8.57 -1.90
CA ILE A 140 10.79 8.46 -2.30
C ILE A 140 11.44 9.84 -2.23
N SER A 141 12.70 9.87 -1.79
CA SER A 141 13.49 11.09 -1.82
C SER A 141 14.11 11.28 -3.21
N ASN A 142 14.25 12.51 -3.62
CA ASN A 142 14.89 12.86 -4.90
C ASN A 142 16.28 13.40 -4.67
#